data_fdff9a00a86b04c71e0539d5d409a207
#
_entry.id   fdff9a00a86b04c71e0539d5d409a207
#
_cell.length_a   1.000
_cell.length_b   1.000
_cell.length_c   1.000
_cell.angle_alpha   90.00
_cell.angle_beta   90.00
_cell.angle_gamma   90.00
#
_symmetry.space_group_name_H-M   'P 1'
#
loop_
_entity.id
_entity.type
_entity.pdbx_description
1 polymer ?
#
loop_
_entity_poly.entity_id
_entity_poly.type
_entity_poly.pdbx_seq_one_letter_code
_entity_poly.pdbx_strand_id
1 'polypeptide(L)'
;ATPRFVDIDLTTYLIDSDKIEKVINTNTRCILPVHLYGQCAEMDKIHRIADAHNLYVVEDCAQAHGATYNIQKAGSFGHASAFSFYPTKVLGTYGDGGIVITNKEQLKDRLNRLRSYGMDDTSSAQEHGYNSRLDEIHAAILRKKLTRLEDYIYSRQTIAGRYRDALADSNIIQPYVSANCTHVYYLYVCR
;
A
#
# COMPACT_ATOMS: atom_id res chain seq x y z
N ALA A 1 -14.92 -12.46 -3.57
CA ALA A 1 -15.32 -11.57 -2.45
C ALA A 1 -16.21 -10.44 -2.97
N THR A 2 -17.11 -9.94 -2.13
CA THR A 2 -17.95 -8.77 -2.44
C THR A 2 -17.40 -7.58 -1.64
N PRO A 3 -16.95 -6.50 -2.29
CA PRO A 3 -16.43 -5.34 -1.60
C PRO A 3 -17.56 -4.57 -0.92
N ARG A 4 -17.28 -4.03 0.26
CA ARG A 4 -18.06 -3.01 0.93
C ARG A 4 -17.19 -1.77 1.10
N PHE A 5 -17.63 -0.66 0.53
CA PHE A 5 -16.87 0.58 0.58
C PHE A 5 -17.11 1.30 1.89
N VAL A 6 -16.04 1.85 2.43
CA VAL A 6 -16.00 2.83 3.51
C VAL A 6 -15.61 4.16 2.88
N ASP A 7 -16.32 5.21 3.23
CA ASP A 7 -16.00 6.55 2.72
C ASP A 7 -14.63 7.02 3.23
N ILE A 8 -14.07 8.01 2.58
CA ILE A 8 -12.80 8.61 2.96
C ILE A 8 -12.97 9.71 4.00
N ASP A 9 -11.91 9.97 4.76
CA ASP A 9 -11.73 11.23 5.45
C ASP A 9 -11.38 12.33 4.44
N LEU A 10 -12.13 13.42 4.43
CA LEU A 10 -11.99 14.50 3.44
C LEU A 10 -10.69 15.32 3.60
N THR A 11 -9.99 15.17 4.69
CA THR A 11 -8.72 15.86 4.93
C THR A 11 -7.54 15.07 4.36
N THR A 12 -7.53 13.77 4.61
CA THR A 12 -6.42 12.87 4.25
C THR A 12 -6.65 12.11 2.96
N TYR A 13 -7.91 11.95 2.52
CA TYR A 13 -8.38 11.07 1.43
C TYR A 13 -8.13 9.58 1.68
N LEU A 14 -7.76 9.22 2.91
CA LEU A 14 -7.59 7.84 3.32
C LEU A 14 -8.92 7.29 3.85
N ILE A 15 -9.02 5.97 3.97
CA ILE A 15 -10.20 5.34 4.58
C ILE A 15 -10.51 5.99 5.94
N ASP A 16 -11.75 6.42 6.14
CA ASP A 16 -12.22 6.97 7.40
C ASP A 16 -12.39 5.83 8.41
N SER A 17 -11.43 5.71 9.31
CA SER A 17 -11.40 4.62 10.30
C SER A 17 -12.61 4.63 11.24
N ASP A 18 -13.22 5.80 11.48
CA ASP A 18 -14.41 5.94 12.35
C ASP A 18 -15.70 5.46 11.67
N LYS A 19 -15.65 5.17 10.36
CA LYS A 19 -16.77 4.63 9.59
C LYS A 19 -16.67 3.12 9.34
N ILE A 20 -15.53 2.48 9.61
CA ILE A 20 -15.29 1.06 9.28
C ILE A 20 -16.31 0.17 9.98
N GLU A 21 -16.52 0.33 11.29
CA GLU A 21 -17.42 -0.54 12.06
C GLU A 21 -18.86 -0.51 11.57
N LYS A 22 -19.31 0.62 11.00
CA LYS A 22 -20.67 0.78 10.47
C LYS A 22 -21.01 -0.13 9.30
N VAL A 23 -19.99 -0.64 8.60
CA VAL A 23 -20.16 -1.50 7.42
C VAL A 23 -19.78 -2.96 7.68
N ILE A 24 -19.20 -3.27 8.85
CA ILE A 24 -18.89 -4.64 9.26
C ILE A 24 -20.19 -5.43 9.46
N ASN A 25 -20.18 -6.68 9.00
CA ASN A 25 -21.23 -7.65 9.22
C ASN A 25 -20.65 -9.05 9.37
N THR A 26 -21.51 -10.06 9.61
CA THR A 26 -21.12 -11.46 9.84
C THR A 26 -20.34 -12.11 8.69
N ASN A 27 -20.43 -11.55 7.47
CA ASN A 27 -19.71 -12.01 6.28
C ASN A 27 -18.39 -11.27 6.05
N THR A 28 -18.12 -10.19 6.79
CA THR A 28 -16.85 -9.45 6.68
C THR A 28 -15.71 -10.35 7.13
N ARG A 29 -14.61 -10.34 6.37
CA ARG A 29 -13.41 -11.13 6.64
C ARG A 29 -12.13 -10.34 6.63
N CYS A 30 -12.13 -9.18 5.97
CA CYS A 30 -10.91 -8.41 5.76
C CYS A 30 -11.22 -6.92 5.69
N ILE A 31 -10.32 -6.11 6.24
CA ILE A 31 -10.23 -4.67 5.99
C ILE A 31 -9.07 -4.47 5.02
N LEU A 32 -9.30 -3.67 3.96
CA LEU A 32 -8.31 -3.36 2.95
C LEU A 32 -8.09 -1.84 2.90
N PRO A 33 -7.20 -1.30 3.75
CA PRO A 33 -6.81 0.11 3.67
C PRO A 33 -5.92 0.34 2.46
N VAL A 34 -6.16 1.45 1.77
CA VAL A 34 -5.29 1.96 0.71
C VAL A 34 -4.48 3.12 1.27
N HIS A 35 -3.16 3.06 1.16
CA HIS A 35 -2.24 4.14 1.52
C HIS A 35 -2.14 5.13 0.37
N LEU A 36 -3.25 5.84 0.14
CA LEU A 36 -3.46 6.64 -1.04
C LEU A 36 -2.49 7.84 -1.10
N TYR A 37 -2.05 8.18 -2.30
CA TYR A 37 -1.15 9.30 -2.63
C TYR A 37 0.24 9.24 -1.99
N GLY A 38 0.50 8.29 -1.10
CA GLY A 38 1.81 8.09 -0.48
C GLY A 38 1.86 8.40 1.02
N GLN A 39 0.72 8.36 1.71
CA GLN A 39 0.61 8.44 3.17
C GLN A 39 -0.13 7.21 3.70
N CYS A 40 0.27 6.71 4.87
CA CYS A 40 -0.41 5.60 5.52
C CYS A 40 -1.77 5.99 6.10
N ALA A 41 -2.73 5.06 6.03
CA ALA A 41 -3.96 5.14 6.81
C ALA A 41 -3.70 5.03 8.32
N GLU A 42 -4.68 5.32 9.16
CA GLU A 42 -4.59 5.24 10.63
C GLU A 42 -4.53 3.77 11.11
N MET A 43 -3.36 3.14 10.94
CA MET A 43 -3.20 1.71 11.14
C MET A 43 -3.51 1.25 12.56
N ASP A 44 -3.24 2.08 13.57
CA ASP A 44 -3.56 1.76 14.98
C ASP A 44 -5.07 1.57 15.19
N LYS A 45 -5.89 2.44 14.61
CA LYS A 45 -7.35 2.33 14.70
C LYS A 45 -7.85 1.14 13.90
N ILE A 46 -7.32 0.95 12.70
CA ILE A 46 -7.69 -0.17 11.82
C ILE A 46 -7.38 -1.50 12.49
N HIS A 47 -6.22 -1.64 13.14
CA HIS A 47 -5.89 -2.86 13.87
C HIS A 47 -6.79 -3.11 15.06
N ARG A 48 -7.09 -2.09 15.87
CA ARG A 48 -8.04 -2.26 16.99
C ARG A 48 -9.41 -2.77 16.51
N ILE A 49 -9.92 -2.22 15.40
CA ILE A 49 -11.18 -2.67 14.81
C ILE A 49 -11.06 -4.10 14.29
N ALA A 50 -9.98 -4.40 13.57
CA ALA A 50 -9.75 -5.72 13.02
C ALA A 50 -9.66 -6.80 14.12
N ASP A 51 -8.95 -6.52 15.19
CA ASP A 51 -8.80 -7.43 16.33
C ASP A 51 -10.14 -7.62 17.06
N ALA A 52 -10.90 -6.55 17.29
CA ALA A 52 -12.21 -6.62 17.96
C ALA A 52 -13.22 -7.47 17.18
N HIS A 53 -13.11 -7.50 15.86
CA HIS A 53 -14.00 -8.24 14.96
C HIS A 53 -13.40 -9.50 14.35
N ASN A 54 -12.18 -9.90 14.77
CA ASN A 54 -11.43 -11.05 14.23
C ASN A 54 -11.32 -11.01 12.69
N LEU A 55 -10.89 -9.86 12.15
CA LEU A 55 -10.73 -9.61 10.72
C LEU A 55 -9.26 -9.61 10.31
N TYR A 56 -9.01 -10.01 9.07
CA TYR A 56 -7.71 -9.80 8.45
C TYR A 56 -7.53 -8.35 8.02
N VAL A 57 -6.27 -7.90 7.96
CA VAL A 57 -5.89 -6.62 7.36
C VAL A 57 -4.96 -6.90 6.19
N VAL A 58 -5.29 -6.37 5.01
CA VAL A 58 -4.44 -6.43 3.81
C VAL A 58 -4.20 -5.01 3.33
N GLU A 59 -2.93 -4.57 3.31
CA GLU A 59 -2.58 -3.21 2.92
C GLU A 59 -2.43 -3.09 1.40
N ASP A 60 -3.07 -2.10 0.79
CA ASP A 60 -2.70 -1.63 -0.54
C ASP A 60 -1.64 -0.53 -0.41
N CYS A 61 -0.40 -0.89 -0.70
CA CYS A 61 0.77 -0.02 -0.64
C CYS A 61 1.23 0.46 -2.02
N ALA A 62 0.40 0.31 -3.07
CA ALA A 62 0.78 0.62 -4.44
C ALA A 62 1.28 2.06 -4.65
N GLN A 63 0.96 2.97 -3.75
CA GLN A 63 1.37 4.38 -3.80
C GLN A 63 2.28 4.80 -2.63
N ALA A 64 2.64 3.89 -1.73
CA ALA A 64 3.24 4.23 -0.44
C ALA A 64 4.63 3.61 -0.21
N HIS A 65 5.41 3.39 -1.28
CA HIS A 65 6.77 2.87 -1.18
C HIS A 65 7.63 3.75 -0.28
N GLY A 66 8.01 3.23 0.89
CA GLY A 66 8.83 3.93 1.87
C GLY A 66 8.09 4.86 2.82
N ALA A 67 6.77 5.07 2.66
CA ALA A 67 5.96 5.80 3.64
C ALA A 67 6.02 5.14 5.02
N THR A 68 5.84 5.94 6.07
CA THR A 68 5.80 5.42 7.45
C THR A 68 4.59 5.93 8.21
N TYR A 69 4.16 5.15 9.18
CA TYR A 69 3.23 5.51 10.23
C TYR A 69 3.84 5.10 11.58
N ASN A 70 3.97 6.04 12.53
CA ASN A 70 4.69 5.81 13.79
C ASN A 70 6.05 5.12 13.58
N ILE A 71 6.88 5.67 12.64
CA ILE A 71 8.21 5.15 12.23
C ILE A 71 8.21 3.78 11.54
N GLN A 72 7.13 3.03 11.59
CA GLN A 72 7.00 1.73 10.93
C GLN A 72 6.64 1.90 9.45
N LYS A 73 7.26 1.13 8.57
CA LYS A 73 7.06 1.24 7.11
C LYS A 73 5.69 0.71 6.67
N ALA A 74 5.06 1.41 5.72
CA ALA A 74 3.90 0.90 5.00
C ALA A 74 4.17 -0.51 4.47
N GLY A 75 3.18 -1.38 4.57
CA GLY A 75 3.28 -2.78 4.16
C GLY A 75 3.76 -3.73 5.22
N SER A 76 4.08 -3.25 6.43
CA SER A 76 4.52 -4.10 7.54
C SER A 76 3.50 -4.23 8.67
N PHE A 77 2.31 -3.63 8.50
CA PHE A 77 1.26 -3.65 9.52
C PHE A 77 0.32 -4.83 9.35
N GLY A 78 -0.13 -5.11 8.13
CA GLY A 78 -1.16 -6.09 7.85
C GLY A 78 -0.69 -7.55 7.86
N HIS A 79 -1.64 -8.46 7.67
CA HIS A 79 -1.36 -9.88 7.47
C HIS A 79 -0.66 -10.12 6.13
N ALA A 80 -0.96 -9.27 5.15
CA ALA A 80 -0.26 -9.15 3.88
C ALA A 80 -0.35 -7.71 3.38
N SER A 81 0.53 -7.37 2.45
CA SER A 81 0.51 -6.08 1.76
C SER A 81 0.96 -6.23 0.32
N ALA A 82 0.39 -5.41 -0.57
CA ALA A 82 0.69 -5.42 -1.98
C ALA A 82 1.28 -4.09 -2.44
N PHE A 83 2.37 -4.17 -3.21
CA PHE A 83 3.01 -3.03 -3.85
C PHE A 83 2.96 -3.18 -5.37
N SER A 84 2.75 -2.08 -6.06
CA SER A 84 2.83 -2.00 -7.51
C SER A 84 4.20 -1.48 -7.94
N PHE A 85 4.80 -2.11 -8.93
CA PHE A 85 6.04 -1.62 -9.57
C PHE A 85 5.77 -1.03 -10.96
N TYR A 86 4.53 -0.66 -11.24
CA TYR A 86 4.20 0.05 -12.49
C TYR A 86 5.13 1.27 -12.68
N PRO A 87 5.53 1.62 -13.91
CA PRO A 87 6.59 2.60 -14.18
C PRO A 87 6.46 3.95 -13.51
N THR A 88 5.23 4.41 -13.25
CA THR A 88 4.98 5.71 -12.60
C THR A 88 5.14 5.69 -11.08
N LYS A 89 5.28 4.51 -10.46
CA LYS A 89 5.38 4.39 -9.01
C LYS A 89 6.71 4.95 -8.49
N VAL A 90 6.76 5.35 -7.21
CA VAL A 90 7.98 5.84 -6.56
C VAL A 90 9.14 4.85 -6.73
N LEU A 91 8.83 3.56 -6.58
CA LEU A 91 9.69 2.45 -6.96
C LEU A 91 9.01 1.71 -8.12
N GLY A 92 9.29 2.10 -9.36
CA GLY A 92 8.71 1.50 -10.57
C GLY A 92 9.77 0.84 -11.45
N THR A 93 9.39 -0.22 -12.15
CA THR A 93 10.17 -0.85 -13.22
C THR A 93 9.79 -0.27 -14.59
N TYR A 94 10.15 -0.91 -15.70
CA TYR A 94 9.85 -0.45 -17.07
C TYR A 94 8.68 -1.20 -17.73
N GLY A 95 7.86 -1.87 -16.92
CA GLY A 95 6.66 -2.59 -17.33
C GLY A 95 5.83 -2.92 -16.11
N ASP A 96 4.85 -3.80 -16.26
CA ASP A 96 4.05 -4.27 -15.15
C ASP A 96 4.86 -5.07 -14.15
N GLY A 97 4.57 -4.92 -12.89
CA GLY A 97 5.19 -5.64 -11.81
C GLY A 97 4.56 -5.31 -10.46
N GLY A 98 4.78 -6.17 -9.51
CA GLY A 98 4.33 -6.00 -8.14
C GLY A 98 4.96 -7.01 -7.21
N ILE A 99 4.73 -6.83 -5.93
CA ILE A 99 5.13 -7.77 -4.88
C ILE A 99 4.06 -7.82 -3.81
N VAL A 100 3.85 -9.01 -3.27
CA VAL A 100 3.10 -9.21 -2.03
C VAL A 100 4.10 -9.59 -0.95
N ILE A 101 4.02 -8.94 0.20
CA ILE A 101 4.84 -9.27 1.37
C ILE A 101 3.96 -9.71 2.54
N THR A 102 4.47 -10.62 3.35
CA THR A 102 3.79 -11.15 4.52
C THR A 102 4.82 -11.74 5.50
N ASN A 103 4.48 -11.69 6.80
CA ASN A 103 5.23 -12.37 7.87
C ASN A 103 4.64 -13.75 8.21
N LYS A 104 3.64 -14.23 7.44
CA LYS A 104 2.99 -15.52 7.65
C LYS A 104 3.50 -16.54 6.64
N GLU A 105 4.31 -17.51 7.09
CA GLU A 105 4.95 -18.51 6.22
C GLU A 105 3.92 -19.28 5.37
N GLN A 106 2.83 -19.74 5.99
CA GLN A 106 1.76 -20.45 5.27
C GLN A 106 1.13 -19.61 4.14
N LEU A 107 0.99 -18.29 4.37
CA LEU A 107 0.47 -17.40 3.35
C LEU A 107 1.49 -17.18 2.23
N LYS A 108 2.76 -17.03 2.56
CA LYS A 108 3.86 -16.94 1.60
C LYS A 108 3.90 -18.17 0.68
N ASP A 109 3.83 -19.38 1.25
CA ASP A 109 3.85 -20.62 0.47
C ASP A 109 2.66 -20.71 -0.48
N ARG A 110 1.47 -20.36 0.02
CA ARG A 110 0.28 -20.31 -0.82
C ARG A 110 0.38 -19.28 -1.94
N LEU A 111 0.87 -18.07 -1.65
CA LEU A 111 1.10 -17.01 -2.64
C LEU A 111 2.10 -17.44 -3.72
N ASN A 112 3.16 -18.15 -3.34
CA ASN A 112 4.13 -18.70 -4.29
C ASN A 112 3.50 -19.72 -5.24
N ARG A 113 2.61 -20.58 -4.75
CA ARG A 113 1.85 -21.47 -5.63
C ARG A 113 0.88 -20.71 -6.52
N LEU A 114 0.07 -19.82 -5.94
CA LEU A 114 -0.94 -19.05 -6.69
C LEU A 114 -0.34 -18.24 -7.84
N ARG A 115 0.83 -17.61 -7.66
CA ARG A 115 1.50 -16.84 -8.72
C ARG A 115 2.04 -17.71 -9.87
N SER A 116 2.14 -19.02 -9.67
CA SER A 116 2.70 -20.01 -10.59
C SER A 116 1.67 -21.09 -10.91
N TYR A 117 0.50 -20.67 -11.40
CA TYR A 117 -0.59 -21.56 -11.85
C TYR A 117 -1.19 -22.48 -10.77
N GLY A 118 -0.96 -22.20 -9.49
CA GLY A 118 -1.37 -23.06 -8.38
C GLY A 118 -0.52 -24.32 -8.20
N MET A 119 0.69 -24.34 -8.80
CA MET A 119 1.58 -25.50 -8.78
C MET A 119 2.47 -25.49 -7.53
N ASP A 120 2.80 -26.68 -7.06
CA ASP A 120 3.84 -26.93 -6.06
C ASP A 120 5.20 -27.18 -6.73
N ASP A 121 6.23 -27.47 -5.92
CA ASP A 121 7.59 -27.73 -6.37
C ASP A 121 7.72 -29.01 -7.23
N THR A 122 6.69 -29.87 -7.21
CA THR A 122 6.62 -31.09 -8.06
C THR A 122 5.92 -30.84 -9.39
N SER A 123 5.60 -29.59 -9.69
CA SER A 123 4.79 -29.19 -10.87
C SER A 123 3.38 -29.76 -10.89
N SER A 124 2.86 -30.15 -9.73
CA SER A 124 1.47 -30.60 -9.57
C SER A 124 0.58 -29.45 -9.20
N ALA A 125 -0.53 -29.25 -9.92
CA ALA A 125 -1.51 -28.21 -9.60
C ALA A 125 -2.32 -28.61 -8.36
N GLN A 126 -2.18 -27.84 -7.29
CA GLN A 126 -2.87 -28.03 -6.00
C GLN A 126 -4.16 -27.19 -5.90
N GLU A 127 -4.22 -26.08 -6.60
CA GLU A 127 -5.34 -25.13 -6.61
C GLU A 127 -5.34 -24.32 -7.90
N HIS A 128 -6.44 -23.63 -8.20
CA HIS A 128 -6.46 -22.67 -9.31
C HIS A 128 -5.53 -21.51 -9.00
N GLY A 129 -4.59 -21.23 -9.88
CA GLY A 129 -3.63 -20.15 -9.74
C GLY A 129 -3.58 -19.24 -10.96
N TYR A 130 -2.61 -18.34 -10.96
CA TYR A 130 -2.43 -17.29 -11.96
C TYR A 130 -1.04 -17.39 -12.59
N ASN A 131 -0.89 -16.83 -13.78
CA ASN A 131 0.41 -16.43 -14.27
C ASN A 131 0.69 -15.01 -13.75
N SER A 132 1.34 -14.92 -12.59
CA SER A 132 1.65 -13.63 -11.94
C SER A 132 3.10 -13.61 -11.46
N ARG A 133 4.00 -13.49 -12.43
CA ARG A 133 5.44 -13.52 -12.24
C ARG A 133 6.03 -12.12 -12.44
N LEU A 134 7.24 -11.93 -11.96
CA LEU A 134 8.06 -10.76 -12.25
C LEU A 134 9.28 -11.22 -13.05
N ASP A 135 9.52 -10.58 -14.18
CA ASP A 135 10.68 -10.90 -15.03
C ASP A 135 12.00 -10.55 -14.32
N GLU A 136 13.02 -11.37 -14.49
CA GLU A 136 14.34 -11.22 -13.85
C GLU A 136 14.99 -9.86 -14.18
N ILE A 137 14.79 -9.37 -15.41
CA ILE A 137 15.29 -8.04 -15.81
C ILE A 137 14.62 -6.94 -14.99
N HIS A 138 13.31 -7.02 -14.76
CA HIS A 138 12.56 -6.07 -13.94
C HIS A 138 13.00 -6.16 -12.47
N ALA A 139 13.21 -7.36 -11.95
CA ALA A 139 13.73 -7.59 -10.61
C ALA A 139 15.12 -6.98 -10.43
N ALA A 140 16.03 -7.14 -11.39
CA ALA A 140 17.37 -6.56 -11.38
C ALA A 140 17.32 -5.01 -11.36
N ILE A 141 16.46 -4.42 -12.19
CA ILE A 141 16.24 -2.97 -12.24
C ILE A 141 15.72 -2.46 -10.88
N LEU A 142 14.70 -3.14 -10.32
CA LEU A 142 14.10 -2.76 -9.03
C LEU A 142 15.11 -2.85 -7.89
N ARG A 143 15.93 -3.91 -7.85
CA ARG A 143 17.02 -4.03 -6.86
C ARG A 143 17.97 -2.84 -6.91
N LYS A 144 18.35 -2.39 -8.12
CA LYS A 144 19.20 -1.21 -8.28
C LYS A 144 18.51 0.08 -7.86
N LYS A 145 17.23 0.27 -8.24
CA LYS A 145 16.45 1.45 -7.88
C LYS A 145 16.14 1.51 -6.38
N LEU A 146 15.91 0.35 -5.74
CA LEU A 146 15.63 0.26 -4.31
C LEU A 146 16.75 0.87 -3.46
N THR A 147 18.03 0.73 -3.86
CA THR A 147 19.16 1.35 -3.13
C THR A 147 19.13 2.87 -3.13
N ARG A 148 18.28 3.47 -3.97
CA ARG A 148 18.10 4.93 -4.09
C ARG A 148 16.69 5.40 -3.75
N LEU A 149 15.89 4.55 -3.13
CA LEU A 149 14.49 4.88 -2.82
C LEU A 149 14.38 6.13 -1.93
N GLU A 150 15.23 6.25 -0.93
CA GLU A 150 15.24 7.40 -0.01
C GLU A 150 15.61 8.71 -0.76
N ASP A 151 16.51 8.66 -1.73
CA ASP A 151 16.84 9.82 -2.58
C ASP A 151 15.62 10.27 -3.39
N TYR A 152 14.85 9.33 -3.93
CA TYR A 152 13.62 9.63 -4.68
C TYR A 152 12.55 10.25 -3.79
N ILE A 153 12.38 9.72 -2.58
CA ILE A 153 11.44 10.25 -1.59
C ILE A 153 11.85 11.67 -1.18
N TYR A 154 13.11 11.88 -0.84
CA TYR A 154 13.63 13.19 -0.47
C TYR A 154 13.43 14.25 -1.57
N SER A 155 13.69 13.87 -2.83
CA SER A 155 13.47 14.77 -3.97
C SER A 155 11.99 15.14 -4.11
N ARG A 156 11.06 14.20 -3.93
CA ARG A 156 9.61 14.45 -3.97
C ARG A 156 9.16 15.35 -2.81
N GLN A 157 9.66 15.11 -1.62
CA GLN A 157 9.36 15.92 -0.44
C GLN A 157 9.90 17.37 -0.60
N THR A 158 11.07 17.53 -1.20
CA THR A 158 11.63 18.84 -1.53
C THR A 158 10.74 19.60 -2.53
N ILE A 159 10.27 18.93 -3.58
CA ILE A 159 9.33 19.51 -4.55
C ILE A 159 8.00 19.85 -3.88
N ALA A 160 7.48 18.97 -3.06
CA ALA A 160 6.24 19.19 -2.30
C ALA A 160 6.35 20.42 -1.37
N GLY A 161 7.52 20.59 -0.72
CA GLY A 161 7.81 21.79 0.07
C GLY A 161 7.72 23.08 -0.77
N ARG A 162 8.33 23.08 -1.97
CA ARG A 162 8.25 24.23 -2.90
C ARG A 162 6.81 24.54 -3.31
N TYR A 163 5.99 23.51 -3.62
CA TYR A 163 4.57 23.71 -3.91
C TYR A 163 3.83 24.28 -2.71
N ARG A 164 4.07 23.75 -1.51
CA ARG A 164 3.45 24.23 -0.28
C ARG A 164 3.74 25.71 -0.08
N ASP A 165 4.99 26.13 -0.23
CA ASP A 165 5.40 27.51 -0.01
C ASP A 165 4.85 28.44 -1.10
N ALA A 166 4.85 28.01 -2.36
CA ALA A 166 4.33 28.80 -3.49
C ALA A 166 2.80 28.95 -3.48
N LEU A 167 2.08 28.03 -2.84
CA LEU A 167 0.63 28.03 -2.76
C LEU A 167 0.09 28.53 -1.40
N ALA A 168 0.97 29.02 -0.50
CA ALA A 168 0.60 29.38 0.87
C ALA A 168 -0.49 30.47 0.93
N ASP A 169 -0.42 31.46 0.04
CA ASP A 169 -1.35 32.59 0.00
C ASP A 169 -2.48 32.39 -1.01
N SER A 170 -2.68 31.17 -1.51
CA SER A 170 -3.74 30.83 -2.47
C SER A 170 -4.96 30.22 -1.77
N ASN A 171 -6.10 30.16 -2.50
CA ASN A 171 -7.29 29.46 -2.04
C ASN A 171 -7.22 27.93 -2.25
N ILE A 172 -6.07 27.42 -2.69
CA ILE A 172 -5.89 26.00 -2.98
C ILE A 172 -5.67 25.25 -1.67
N ILE A 173 -6.49 24.24 -1.42
CA ILE A 173 -6.30 23.34 -0.29
C ILE A 173 -5.24 22.34 -0.65
N GLN A 174 -4.14 22.37 0.07
CA GLN A 174 -2.95 21.54 -0.15
C GLN A 174 -3.08 20.18 0.54
N PRO A 175 -2.24 19.18 0.15
CA PRO A 175 -2.25 17.88 0.81
C PRO A 175 -1.95 17.99 2.31
N TYR A 176 -2.79 17.35 3.11
CA TYR A 176 -2.57 17.24 4.56
C TYR A 176 -1.63 16.06 4.87
N VAL A 177 -0.70 16.30 5.77
CA VAL A 177 0.20 15.25 6.29
C VAL A 177 -0.06 15.07 7.78
N SER A 178 -0.48 13.88 8.16
CA SER A 178 -0.72 13.51 9.55
C SER A 178 0.60 13.51 10.35
N ALA A 179 0.56 13.97 11.60
CA ALA A 179 1.74 14.13 12.44
C ALA A 179 2.56 12.83 12.62
N ASN A 180 1.90 11.69 12.58
CA ASN A 180 2.52 10.37 12.77
C ASN A 180 2.99 9.72 11.46
N CYS A 181 2.86 10.42 10.31
CA CYS A 181 3.16 9.89 9.00
C CYS A 181 4.34 10.60 8.34
N THR A 182 5.07 9.86 7.52
CA THR A 182 5.84 10.46 6.44
C THR A 182 5.07 10.29 5.14
N HIS A 183 4.96 11.37 4.35
CA HIS A 183 4.33 11.35 3.05
C HIS A 183 5.40 11.26 1.96
N VAL A 184 5.30 10.27 1.06
CA VAL A 184 6.28 10.07 -0.01
C VAL A 184 5.90 10.80 -1.30
N TYR A 185 4.75 11.47 -1.31
CA TYR A 185 4.24 12.28 -2.42
C TYR A 185 4.32 11.54 -3.77
N TYR A 186 3.73 10.34 -3.81
CA TYR A 186 3.45 9.70 -5.09
C TYR A 186 2.66 10.65 -6.00
N LEU A 187 1.65 11.30 -5.43
CA LEU A 187 0.95 12.43 -6.04
C LEU A 187 0.84 13.59 -5.04
N TYR A 188 0.89 14.81 -5.55
CA TYR A 188 0.60 16.04 -4.81
C TYR A 188 -0.81 16.51 -5.23
N VAL A 189 -1.81 16.17 -4.43
CA VAL A 189 -3.22 16.38 -4.79
C VAL A 189 -3.76 17.61 -4.07
N CYS A 190 -4.21 18.58 -4.85
CA CYS A 190 -4.85 19.81 -4.38
C CYS A 190 -6.35 19.83 -4.68
N ARG A 191 -7.10 20.66 -3.99
CA ARG A 191 -8.50 20.96 -4.27
C ARG A 191 -8.81 22.45 -4.06
#